data_0dce09fc641601549f297ea0fa582b79
#
_entry.id   0dce09fc641601549f297ea0fa582b79
#
_cell.length_a   1.000
_cell.length_b   1.000
_cell.length_c   1.000
_cell.angle_alpha   90.00
_cell.angle_beta   90.00
_cell.angle_gamma   90.00
#
_symmetry.space_group_name_H-M   'P 1'
#
loop_
_entity.id
_entity.type
_entity.pdbx_description
1 polymer ?
#
loop_
_entity_poly.entity_id
_entity_poly.type
_entity_poly.pdbx_seq_one_letter_code
_entity_poly.pdbx_strand_id
1 'polypeptide(L)'
;AEVEEFDDEFDEDDDFFEDDDWDNIHTARQKPVLDEETAKALAFRAQQKKKQPAFRRQEWYRYKRLSRSSWRKPNGLQSKMRLNRKYRPPMVRIGYRKISSARGLHPSGFEEVLVHNLNDLEGLDPETQAVRIGARVGNRKRLDIHDKANSLGIRVLNQRKIVRKGDL
;
A
#
# COMPACT_ATOMS: atom_id res chain seq x y z
N ALA A 1 52.53 32.98 31.00
CA ALA A 1 51.30 32.26 31.06
C ALA A 1 51.03 31.68 29.65
N GLU A 2 51.49 30.45 29.49
CA GLU A 2 51.30 29.65 28.28
C GLU A 2 49.89 29.12 28.32
N VAL A 3 49.14 29.34 27.25
CA VAL A 3 47.81 28.79 27.04
C VAL A 3 48.02 27.50 26.24
N GLU A 4 47.84 26.38 26.89
CA GLU A 4 47.82 25.07 26.25
C GLU A 4 46.56 25.00 25.38
N GLU A 5 46.76 24.95 24.07
CA GLU A 5 45.71 24.58 23.10
C GLU A 5 45.45 23.09 23.28
N PHE A 6 44.25 22.77 23.74
CA PHE A 6 43.68 21.44 23.76
C PHE A 6 43.17 21.13 22.37
N ASP A 7 43.93 20.38 21.60
CA ASP A 7 43.49 19.77 20.36
C ASP A 7 42.50 18.66 20.72
N ASP A 8 41.19 18.96 20.70
CA ASP A 8 40.14 17.97 20.68
C ASP A 8 40.15 17.30 19.28
N GLU A 9 41.02 16.28 19.13
CA GLU A 9 40.82 15.28 18.08
C GLU A 9 39.51 14.55 18.41
N PHE A 10 38.44 15.08 17.84
CA PHE A 10 37.17 14.41 17.77
C PHE A 10 37.34 13.25 16.78
N ASP A 11 37.57 12.04 17.31
CA ASP A 11 37.50 10.81 16.52
C ASP A 11 36.10 10.71 15.90
N GLU A 12 35.98 11.16 14.67
CA GLU A 12 34.85 10.91 13.78
C GLU A 12 34.90 9.44 13.28
N ASP A 13 34.96 8.51 14.23
CA ASP A 13 34.50 7.14 13.98
C ASP A 13 32.96 7.12 14.09
N ASP A 14 32.31 7.98 13.33
CA ASP A 14 30.95 7.75 12.94
C ASP A 14 30.95 6.45 12.13
N ASP A 15 30.62 5.37 12.82
CA ASP A 15 30.14 4.15 12.20
C ASP A 15 28.98 4.53 11.28
N PHE A 16 29.34 4.98 10.08
CA PHE A 16 28.47 5.14 8.94
C PHE A 16 27.96 3.74 8.62
N PHE A 17 26.92 3.34 9.36
CA PHE A 17 26.10 2.19 8.99
C PHE A 17 25.70 2.41 7.55
N GLU A 18 26.34 1.67 6.67
CA GLU A 18 26.08 1.69 5.25
C GLU A 18 24.58 1.47 5.07
N ASP A 19 23.84 2.56 4.88
CA ASP A 19 22.43 2.57 4.45
C ASP A 19 22.27 1.91 3.06
N ASP A 20 23.38 1.50 2.45
CA ASP A 20 23.46 0.87 1.13
C ASP A 20 22.72 -0.47 1.04
N ASP A 21 22.61 -1.21 2.14
CA ASP A 21 21.83 -2.47 2.16
C ASP A 21 20.31 -2.25 2.05
N TRP A 22 19.82 -1.08 2.47
CA TRP A 22 18.41 -0.73 2.28
C TRP A 22 18.07 -0.39 0.83
N ASP A 23 18.97 0.23 0.12
CA ASP A 23 18.77 0.62 -1.28
C ASP A 23 18.79 -0.61 -2.20
N ASN A 24 19.56 -1.64 -1.87
CA ASN A 24 19.56 -2.91 -2.59
C ASN A 24 18.27 -3.72 -2.45
N ILE A 25 17.55 -3.60 -1.32
CA ILE A 25 16.24 -4.24 -1.12
C ILE A 25 15.14 -3.52 -1.91
N HIS A 26 15.38 -2.27 -2.30
CA HIS A 26 14.40 -1.41 -2.98
C HIS A 26 14.72 -1.15 -4.47
N THR A 27 15.61 -1.95 -5.07
CA THR A 27 16.09 -1.72 -6.45
C THR A 27 15.00 -1.73 -7.52
N ALA A 28 13.91 -2.43 -7.33
CA ALA A 28 12.80 -2.40 -8.27
C ALA A 28 11.80 -1.26 -7.95
N ARG A 29 12.24 0.00 -7.98
CA ARG A 29 11.35 1.18 -7.95
C ARG A 29 10.76 1.48 -9.33
N GLN A 30 10.44 0.47 -10.11
CA GLN A 30 9.80 0.67 -11.40
C GLN A 30 8.49 1.44 -11.25
N LYS A 31 8.31 2.41 -12.12
CA LYS A 31 7.01 3.04 -12.33
C LYS A 31 6.32 2.31 -13.47
N PRO A 32 4.99 2.14 -13.41
CA PRO A 32 4.28 1.49 -14.51
C PRO A 32 4.34 2.35 -15.77
N VAL A 33 4.40 1.72 -16.91
CA VAL A 33 4.13 2.36 -18.19
C VAL A 33 2.62 2.52 -18.32
N LEU A 34 2.16 3.77 -18.38
CA LEU A 34 0.73 4.09 -18.40
C LEU A 34 0.41 4.92 -19.64
N ASP A 35 -0.70 4.59 -20.27
CA ASP A 35 -1.30 5.43 -21.29
C ASP A 35 -1.76 6.76 -20.66
N GLU A 36 -1.77 7.82 -21.46
CA GLU A 36 -2.18 9.15 -21.01
C GLU A 36 -3.62 9.16 -20.46
N GLU A 37 -4.50 8.38 -21.05
CA GLU A 37 -5.88 8.22 -20.61
C GLU A 37 -5.97 7.57 -19.22
N THR A 38 -5.24 6.48 -19.01
CA THR A 38 -5.21 5.79 -17.70
C THR A 38 -4.55 6.65 -16.63
N ALA A 39 -3.53 7.43 -16.96
CA ALA A 39 -2.89 8.38 -16.04
C ALA A 39 -3.88 9.47 -15.60
N LYS A 40 -4.62 10.06 -16.55
CA LYS A 40 -5.69 11.04 -16.27
C LYS A 40 -6.80 10.42 -15.41
N ALA A 41 -7.22 9.19 -15.70
CA ALA A 41 -8.23 8.47 -14.94
C ALA A 41 -7.79 8.17 -13.49
N LEU A 42 -6.51 7.84 -13.26
CA LEU A 42 -5.95 7.65 -11.92
C LEU A 42 -5.92 8.96 -11.13
N ALA A 43 -5.50 10.06 -11.74
CA ALA A 43 -5.51 11.39 -11.13
C ALA A 43 -6.93 11.80 -10.71
N PHE A 44 -7.90 11.62 -11.59
CA PHE A 44 -9.31 11.91 -11.32
C PHE A 44 -9.87 10.99 -10.21
N ARG A 45 -9.53 9.70 -10.23
CA ARG A 45 -9.89 8.77 -9.15
C ARG A 45 -9.36 9.23 -7.80
N ALA A 46 -8.13 9.76 -7.74
CA ALA A 46 -7.54 10.29 -6.51
C ALA A 46 -8.32 11.51 -5.99
N GLN A 47 -8.74 12.41 -6.89
CA GLN A 47 -9.59 13.55 -6.54
C GLN A 47 -10.97 13.11 -6.05
N GLN A 48 -11.61 12.16 -6.74
CA GLN A 48 -12.89 11.60 -6.31
C GLN A 48 -12.78 10.98 -4.91
N LYS A 49 -11.71 10.25 -4.63
CA LYS A 49 -11.49 9.63 -3.31
C LYS A 49 -11.38 10.65 -2.18
N LYS A 50 -10.77 11.82 -2.42
CA LYS A 50 -10.71 12.92 -1.45
C LYS A 50 -12.10 13.50 -1.13
N LYS A 51 -12.98 13.57 -2.13
CA LYS A 51 -14.35 14.10 -2.01
C LYS A 51 -15.36 13.05 -1.53
N GLN A 52 -15.02 11.77 -1.60
CA GLN A 52 -15.92 10.68 -1.27
C GLN A 52 -16.17 10.62 0.24
N PRO A 53 -17.45 10.54 0.69
CA PRO A 53 -17.77 10.39 2.10
C PRO A 53 -17.31 9.03 2.66
N ALA A 54 -16.98 8.99 3.93
CA ALA A 54 -16.71 7.74 4.63
C ALA A 54 -18.02 6.97 4.83
N PHE A 55 -18.17 5.83 4.15
CA PHE A 55 -19.33 4.98 4.28
C PHE A 55 -19.24 4.18 5.58
N ARG A 56 -19.86 4.71 6.63
CA ARG A 56 -19.90 4.10 7.95
C ARG A 56 -21.16 3.27 8.13
N ARG A 57 -21.08 2.25 8.98
CA ARG A 57 -22.25 1.46 9.36
C ARG A 57 -23.26 2.33 10.13
N GLN A 58 -24.56 2.06 9.98
CA GLN A 58 -25.59 2.76 10.77
C GLN A 58 -25.30 2.64 12.27
N GLU A 59 -25.47 3.73 13.05
CA GLU A 59 -25.19 3.82 14.49
C GLU A 59 -23.72 3.55 14.91
N TRP A 60 -22.76 3.71 13.97
CA TRP A 60 -21.33 3.50 14.24
C TRP A 60 -20.79 4.39 15.37
N TYR A 61 -21.34 5.57 15.55
CA TYR A 61 -20.96 6.51 16.60
C TYR A 61 -21.51 6.11 17.97
N ARG A 62 -22.63 5.38 18.02
CA ARG A 62 -23.32 5.00 19.26
C ARG A 62 -22.75 3.72 19.89
N TYR A 63 -22.34 2.75 19.06
CA TYR A 63 -21.90 1.45 19.54
C TYR A 63 -20.46 1.14 19.13
N LYS A 64 -19.57 0.96 20.13
CA LYS A 64 -18.15 0.64 19.91
C LYS A 64 -17.93 -0.59 19.01
N ARG A 65 -18.76 -1.62 19.12
CA ARG A 65 -18.73 -2.82 18.26
C ARG A 65 -19.01 -2.49 16.78
N LEU A 66 -19.82 -1.47 16.50
CA LEU A 66 -20.18 -1.08 15.13
C LEU A 66 -19.17 -0.11 14.52
N SER A 67 -18.46 0.69 15.35
CA SER A 67 -17.46 1.64 14.88
C SER A 67 -16.30 0.99 14.13
N ARG A 68 -15.95 -0.25 14.48
CA ARG A 68 -14.88 -1.06 13.88
C ARG A 68 -15.36 -1.96 12.76
N SER A 69 -16.65 -2.06 12.51
CA SER A 69 -17.23 -2.92 11.48
C SER A 69 -17.28 -2.21 10.13
N SER A 70 -17.17 -3.00 9.05
CA SER A 70 -17.32 -2.50 7.68
C SER A 70 -18.75 -2.08 7.36
N TRP A 71 -18.93 -1.39 6.23
CA TRP A 71 -20.24 -1.01 5.71
C TRP A 71 -21.20 -2.21 5.62
N ARG A 72 -22.45 -1.97 6.01
CA ARG A 72 -23.61 -2.84 5.72
C ARG A 72 -24.77 -1.98 5.24
N LYS A 73 -25.46 -2.42 4.20
CA LYS A 73 -26.65 -1.73 3.69
C LYS A 73 -27.78 -1.81 4.72
N PRO A 74 -28.38 -0.67 5.11
CA PRO A 74 -29.50 -0.68 6.05
C PRO A 74 -30.76 -1.23 5.39
N ASN A 75 -31.40 -2.24 6.01
CA ASN A 75 -32.58 -2.91 5.49
C ASN A 75 -33.86 -2.67 6.33
N GLY A 76 -33.73 -2.13 7.55
CA GLY A 76 -34.87 -1.89 8.43
C GLY A 76 -35.93 -0.96 7.81
N LEU A 77 -37.20 -1.29 7.97
CA LEU A 77 -38.32 -0.49 7.43
C LEU A 77 -38.28 0.95 7.91
N GLN A 78 -38.00 1.17 9.17
CA GLN A 78 -37.94 2.50 9.80
C GLN A 78 -36.53 3.14 9.76
N SER A 79 -35.56 2.53 9.08
CA SER A 79 -34.21 3.08 9.00
C SER A 79 -34.18 4.43 8.28
N LYS A 80 -33.91 5.49 9.02
CA LYS A 80 -33.79 6.85 8.46
C LYS A 80 -32.62 6.98 7.49
N MET A 81 -31.57 6.15 7.67
CA MET A 81 -30.46 6.06 6.71
C MET A 81 -30.90 5.41 5.41
N ARG A 82 -31.69 4.32 5.44
CA ARG A 82 -32.29 3.71 4.24
C ARG A 82 -33.18 4.70 3.48
N LEU A 83 -33.95 5.49 4.23
CA LEU A 83 -34.80 6.55 3.66
C LEU A 83 -34.02 7.79 3.20
N ASN A 84 -32.70 7.76 3.31
CA ASN A 84 -31.79 8.81 2.85
C ASN A 84 -32.11 10.20 3.41
N ARG A 85 -32.42 10.28 4.71
CA ARG A 85 -32.67 11.56 5.39
C ARG A 85 -31.37 12.37 5.49
N LYS A 86 -31.38 13.68 5.20
CA LYS A 86 -30.19 14.56 5.09
C LYS A 86 -29.31 14.57 6.35
N TYR A 87 -29.90 14.42 7.54
CA TYR A 87 -29.16 14.37 8.80
C TYR A 87 -28.45 13.03 9.09
N ARG A 88 -28.62 12.04 8.22
CA ARG A 88 -27.92 10.74 8.34
C ARG A 88 -26.73 10.68 7.38
N PRO A 89 -25.70 9.85 7.71
CA PRO A 89 -24.56 9.67 6.83
C PRO A 89 -24.95 9.21 5.44
N PRO A 90 -24.20 9.60 4.39
CA PRO A 90 -24.46 9.18 3.02
C PRO A 90 -24.42 7.67 2.84
N MET A 91 -25.28 7.17 1.97
CA MET A 91 -25.28 5.76 1.57
C MET A 91 -24.41 5.52 0.35
N VAL A 92 -23.89 4.30 0.22
CA VAL A 92 -23.22 3.82 -0.99
C VAL A 92 -24.23 3.86 -2.16
N ARG A 93 -23.85 4.54 -3.25
CA ARG A 93 -24.62 4.68 -4.49
C ARG A 93 -23.72 4.51 -5.70
N ILE A 94 -24.33 4.28 -6.86
CA ILE A 94 -23.65 4.09 -8.16
C ILE A 94 -22.74 5.27 -8.49
N GLY A 95 -23.17 6.52 -8.22
CA GLY A 95 -22.39 7.73 -8.49
C GLY A 95 -21.05 7.83 -7.75
N TYR A 96 -20.84 7.03 -6.69
CA TYR A 96 -19.55 6.93 -5.98
C TYR A 96 -18.65 5.83 -6.55
N ARG A 97 -19.00 5.21 -7.67
CA ARG A 97 -18.21 4.17 -8.29
C ARG A 97 -16.96 4.75 -8.95
N LYS A 98 -15.85 4.03 -8.90
CA LYS A 98 -14.61 4.39 -9.59
C LYS A 98 -14.79 4.29 -11.11
N ILE A 99 -14.07 5.13 -11.85
CA ILE A 99 -14.00 5.11 -13.30
C ILE A 99 -13.56 3.72 -13.78
N SER A 100 -14.10 3.27 -14.92
CA SER A 100 -13.83 1.94 -15.48
C SER A 100 -12.35 1.70 -15.74
N SER A 101 -11.69 2.62 -16.42
CA SER A 101 -10.27 2.53 -16.80
C SER A 101 -9.30 2.46 -15.60
N ALA A 102 -9.62 3.13 -14.48
CA ALA A 102 -8.81 3.07 -13.27
C ALA A 102 -9.27 2.01 -12.25
N ARG A 103 -10.31 1.22 -12.58
CA ARG A 103 -10.84 0.21 -11.66
C ARG A 103 -9.96 -1.03 -11.66
N GLY A 104 -9.64 -1.55 -10.48
CA GLY A 104 -8.75 -2.71 -10.32
C GLY A 104 -7.30 -2.33 -10.14
N LEU A 105 -6.85 -1.22 -10.72
CA LEU A 105 -5.44 -0.81 -10.59
C LEU A 105 -5.09 -0.38 -9.16
N HIS A 106 -3.85 -0.61 -8.78
CA HIS A 106 -3.26 -0.01 -7.58
C HIS A 106 -3.18 1.53 -7.73
N PRO A 107 -3.14 2.33 -6.65
CA PRO A 107 -2.96 3.79 -6.76
C PRO A 107 -1.71 4.23 -7.52
N SER A 108 -0.67 3.43 -7.57
CA SER A 108 0.54 3.68 -8.37
C SER A 108 0.35 3.41 -9.87
N GLY A 109 -0.75 2.78 -10.29
CA GLY A 109 -1.04 2.45 -11.68
C GLY A 109 -0.84 0.99 -12.06
N PHE A 110 -0.13 0.22 -11.26
CA PHE A 110 0.07 -1.21 -11.51
C PHE A 110 -1.22 -2.04 -11.32
N GLU A 111 -1.34 -3.09 -12.08
CA GLU A 111 -2.26 -4.18 -11.81
C GLU A 111 -1.70 -5.08 -10.69
N GLU A 112 -2.50 -5.34 -9.64
CA GLU A 112 -2.07 -6.17 -8.52
C GLU A 112 -2.26 -7.65 -8.82
N VAL A 113 -1.16 -8.42 -8.80
CA VAL A 113 -1.19 -9.89 -8.89
C VAL A 113 -0.85 -10.49 -7.53
N LEU A 114 -1.70 -11.39 -7.04
CA LEU A 114 -1.50 -12.08 -5.75
C LEU A 114 -0.63 -13.32 -5.97
N VAL A 115 0.50 -13.38 -5.25
CA VAL A 115 1.52 -14.44 -5.39
C VAL A 115 1.68 -15.21 -4.08
N HIS A 116 1.74 -16.53 -4.16
CA HIS A 116 1.98 -17.45 -3.05
C HIS A 116 3.25 -18.28 -3.19
N ASN A 117 3.72 -18.49 -4.41
CA ASN A 117 4.88 -19.31 -4.75
C ASN A 117 5.78 -18.59 -5.75
N LEU A 118 7.01 -19.13 -5.93
CA LEU A 118 7.97 -18.63 -6.92
C LEU A 118 7.48 -18.77 -8.37
N ASN A 119 6.74 -19.85 -8.65
CA ASN A 119 6.23 -20.11 -10.00
C ASN A 119 5.18 -19.08 -10.43
N ASP A 120 4.46 -18.50 -9.47
CA ASP A 120 3.45 -17.46 -9.75
C ASP A 120 4.07 -16.16 -10.31
N LEU A 121 5.41 -16.01 -10.23
CA LEU A 121 6.13 -14.87 -10.79
C LEU A 121 6.45 -15.04 -12.28
N GLU A 122 6.36 -16.26 -12.81
CA GLU A 122 6.67 -16.56 -14.19
C GLU A 122 5.56 -16.05 -15.11
N GLY A 123 5.95 -15.31 -16.15
CA GLY A 123 4.99 -14.74 -17.10
C GLY A 123 4.34 -13.42 -16.67
N LEU A 124 4.79 -12.80 -15.56
CA LEU A 124 4.34 -11.47 -15.18
C LEU A 124 5.09 -10.39 -15.96
N ASP A 125 4.35 -9.36 -16.34
CA ASP A 125 4.89 -8.21 -17.05
C ASP A 125 5.35 -7.13 -16.04
N PRO A 126 6.66 -6.83 -15.94
CA PRO A 126 7.18 -5.87 -14.97
C PRO A 126 6.75 -4.42 -15.24
N GLU A 127 6.31 -4.09 -16.46
CA GLU A 127 5.91 -2.72 -16.82
C GLU A 127 4.48 -2.40 -16.38
N THR A 128 3.59 -3.37 -16.38
CA THR A 128 2.16 -3.17 -16.12
C THR A 128 1.70 -3.78 -14.79
N GLN A 129 2.35 -4.86 -14.34
CA GLN A 129 1.95 -5.64 -13.20
C GLN A 129 2.87 -5.47 -11.99
N ALA A 130 2.31 -5.56 -10.79
CA ALA A 130 3.07 -5.56 -9.54
C ALA A 130 2.55 -6.65 -8.59
N VAL A 131 3.47 -7.25 -7.87
CA VAL A 131 3.20 -8.41 -7.03
C VAL A 131 2.78 -7.99 -5.63
N ARG A 132 1.77 -8.67 -5.11
CA ARG A 132 1.40 -8.66 -3.70
C ARG A 132 1.54 -10.07 -3.12
N ILE A 133 2.48 -10.24 -2.20
CA ILE A 133 2.71 -11.54 -1.55
C ILE A 133 1.58 -11.83 -0.57
N GLY A 134 1.02 -13.02 -0.64
CA GLY A 134 -0.09 -13.47 0.20
C GLY A 134 0.25 -13.42 1.70
N ALA A 135 -0.78 -13.13 2.54
CA ALA A 135 -0.61 -12.98 3.98
C ALA A 135 -0.13 -14.26 4.67
N ARG A 136 -0.48 -15.44 4.14
CA ARG A 136 -0.12 -16.75 4.69
C ARG A 136 1.27 -17.24 4.26
N VAL A 137 1.97 -16.51 3.39
CA VAL A 137 3.33 -16.87 2.95
C VAL A 137 4.31 -16.61 4.09
N GLY A 138 5.05 -17.65 4.49
CA GLY A 138 6.06 -17.58 5.54
C GLY A 138 7.30 -16.76 5.13
N ASN A 139 8.12 -16.38 6.12
CA ASN A 139 9.27 -15.50 5.91
C ASN A 139 10.29 -16.09 4.92
N ARG A 140 10.62 -17.39 5.02
CA ARG A 140 11.56 -18.04 4.09
C ARG A 140 11.12 -17.89 2.64
N LYS A 141 9.91 -18.35 2.30
CA LYS A 141 9.37 -18.22 0.94
C LYS A 141 9.23 -16.76 0.50
N ARG A 142 8.98 -15.86 1.45
CA ARG A 142 8.86 -14.43 1.17
C ARG A 142 10.19 -13.84 0.72
N LEU A 143 11.31 -14.23 1.34
CA LEU A 143 12.65 -13.81 0.90
C LEU A 143 12.93 -14.33 -0.52
N ASP A 144 12.73 -15.63 -0.74
CA ASP A 144 12.94 -16.24 -2.06
C ASP A 144 12.09 -15.54 -3.16
N ILE A 145 10.86 -15.15 -2.84
CA ILE A 145 9.97 -14.40 -3.75
C ILE A 145 10.52 -12.97 -3.98
N HIS A 146 11.04 -12.30 -2.94
CA HIS A 146 11.64 -10.98 -3.10
C HIS A 146 12.86 -11.02 -4.01
N ASP A 147 13.76 -11.97 -3.79
CA ASP A 147 14.99 -12.12 -4.57
C ASP A 147 14.67 -12.40 -6.05
N LYS A 148 13.75 -13.34 -6.30
CA LYS A 148 13.29 -13.63 -7.68
C LYS A 148 12.54 -12.46 -8.31
N ALA A 149 11.70 -11.74 -7.57
CA ALA A 149 11.01 -10.56 -8.08
C ALA A 149 11.99 -9.42 -8.43
N ASN A 150 13.02 -9.22 -7.60
CA ASN A 150 14.07 -8.25 -7.89
C ASN A 150 14.89 -8.63 -9.15
N SER A 151 15.23 -9.90 -9.32
CA SER A 151 15.95 -10.37 -10.52
C SER A 151 15.13 -10.21 -11.80
N LEU A 152 13.79 -10.33 -11.72
CA LEU A 152 12.87 -10.11 -12.84
C LEU A 152 12.46 -8.63 -13.01
N GLY A 153 12.92 -7.73 -12.15
CA GLY A 153 12.54 -6.33 -12.17
C GLY A 153 11.08 -6.05 -11.77
N ILE A 154 10.39 -7.00 -11.13
CA ILE A 154 8.99 -6.90 -10.75
C ILE A 154 8.85 -6.20 -9.40
N ARG A 155 7.99 -5.18 -9.34
CA ARG A 155 7.75 -4.44 -8.11
C ARG A 155 6.90 -5.24 -7.11
N VAL A 156 7.38 -5.35 -5.87
CA VAL A 156 6.63 -5.93 -4.74
C VAL A 156 5.96 -4.80 -3.94
N LEU A 157 4.62 -4.83 -3.82
CA LEU A 157 3.81 -3.78 -3.19
C LEU A 157 3.80 -3.84 -1.66
N ASN A 158 4.00 -5.01 -1.07
CA ASN A 158 3.94 -5.24 0.37
C ASN A 158 5.26 -5.76 0.95
N GLN A 159 6.34 -5.14 0.53
CA GLN A 159 7.68 -5.37 1.07
C GLN A 159 7.71 -5.11 2.58
N ARG A 160 8.45 -5.92 3.33
CA ARG A 160 8.71 -5.73 4.76
C ARG A 160 10.10 -6.24 5.10
N LYS A 161 10.77 -5.59 6.04
CA LYS A 161 12.04 -6.08 6.59
C LYS A 161 11.79 -7.42 7.29
N ILE A 162 12.56 -8.42 6.94
CA ILE A 162 12.51 -9.75 7.54
C ILE A 162 13.84 -9.98 8.23
N VAL A 163 13.83 -9.99 9.56
CA VAL A 163 15.01 -10.34 10.38
C VAL A 163 15.03 -11.86 10.53
N ARG A 164 16.14 -12.51 10.18
CA ARG A 164 16.36 -13.93 10.44
C ARG A 164 16.60 -14.12 11.94
N LYS A 165 16.12 -15.26 12.48
CA LYS A 165 16.35 -15.63 13.88
C LYS A 165 17.82 -16.06 14.05
N GLY A 166 18.71 -15.13 14.21
CA GLY A 166 20.16 -15.30 14.26
C GLY A 166 20.91 -14.02 13.92
N ASP A 167 20.21 -13.04 13.38
CA ASP A 167 20.74 -11.72 13.06
C ASP A 167 20.38 -10.68 14.17
N LEU A 168 20.13 -11.19 15.41
CA LEU A 168 19.86 -10.40 16.62
C LEU A 168 21.03 -10.48 17.57
#